data_3dfc7b62d602e7202d46fe25843cb50d
#
_entry.id   3dfc7b62d602e7202d46fe25843cb50d
#
_cell.length_a   1.000
_cell.length_b   1.000
_cell.length_c   1.000
_cell.angle_alpha   90.00
_cell.angle_beta   90.00
_cell.angle_gamma   90.00
#
_symmetry.space_group_name_H-M   'P 1'
#
loop_
_entity.id
_entity.type
_entity.pdbx_description
1 polymer ?
#
loop_
_entity_poly.entity_id
_entity_poly.type
_entity_poly.pdbx_seq_one_letter_code
_entity_poly.pdbx_strand_id
1 'polypeptide(L)'
;MKIKLIGVGAAGNKAVIEAVEQGVVDKESILLLNSTLQDIPVQYREPKTAVCFSSKENSGGCGKEPKIAEGLIMEALQNGTVNLDGLMNPDDRYAVIVTSSEGGSGCGASTVIAKYLSQVLDVHVHMVVFTGFEEDARGLQNTVHYFQNLSNEYTIEVISNKKFFKGNKLKAEREANAEFVKKLSVLLCNNLIESDQNMDETDQIKLTTTPGFMVIEARELDKIKSVEQFDQLCYDMIANSSSLDFEPSAIRLGIVLNVTDKTKEYIDYTFGAIKERVGLPYEIYTHVQYDKNPEYIEIIAAGLKMPEEDIDRIYKKYQEETSKINKKKDSFFGNSQNMKFDESDEIFNLGSTKKTDFKNVSQEDKDRFFKVMEKAKATVAQNKAKFFNTVKSDL
;
A
#
# COMPACT_ATOMS: atom_id res chain seq x y z
N MET A 1 15.45 -4.59 9.79
CA MET A 1 15.37 -3.51 8.76
C MET A 1 14.73 -2.26 9.36
N LYS A 2 15.30 -1.05 9.17
CA LYS A 2 14.67 0.21 9.59
C LYS A 2 13.72 0.69 8.51
N ILE A 3 12.48 1.01 8.90
CA ILE A 3 11.45 1.50 8.00
C ILE A 3 10.84 2.82 8.51
N LYS A 4 10.26 3.59 7.57
CA LYS A 4 9.28 4.62 7.88
C LYS A 4 7.90 4.13 7.46
N LEU A 5 6.98 4.00 8.39
CA LEU A 5 5.61 3.59 8.13
C LEU A 5 4.73 4.83 7.98
N ILE A 6 4.15 5.02 6.80
CA ILE A 6 3.45 6.25 6.43
C ILE A 6 1.98 5.94 6.16
N GLY A 7 1.10 6.40 7.04
CA GLY A 7 -0.35 6.37 6.82
C GLY A 7 -0.80 7.57 5.98
N VAL A 8 -1.58 7.34 4.93
CA VAL A 8 -2.11 8.41 4.08
C VAL A 8 -3.63 8.29 3.98
N GLY A 9 -4.32 9.36 4.40
CA GLY A 9 -5.78 9.38 4.50
C GLY A 9 -6.31 8.62 5.74
N ALA A 10 -7.61 8.70 6.00
CA ALA A 10 -8.21 8.17 7.21
C ALA A 10 -8.00 6.65 7.39
N ALA A 11 -8.16 5.86 6.32
CA ALA A 11 -8.00 4.41 6.40
C ALA A 11 -6.54 4.01 6.66
N GLY A 12 -5.58 4.57 5.90
CA GLY A 12 -4.16 4.30 6.11
C GLY A 12 -3.68 4.71 7.49
N ASN A 13 -4.11 5.87 7.98
CA ASN A 13 -3.75 6.35 9.32
C ASN A 13 -4.28 5.42 10.42
N LYS A 14 -5.51 4.92 10.31
CA LYS A 14 -6.08 3.95 11.28
C LYS A 14 -5.28 2.66 11.34
N ALA A 15 -4.91 2.11 10.18
CA ALA A 15 -4.13 0.89 10.11
C ALA A 15 -2.71 1.07 10.71
N VAL A 16 -2.06 2.19 10.42
CA VAL A 16 -0.73 2.53 10.97
C VAL A 16 -0.80 2.72 12.49
N ILE A 17 -1.83 3.40 13.00
CA ILE A 17 -2.03 3.56 14.45
C ILE A 17 -2.23 2.20 15.11
N GLU A 18 -3.00 1.30 14.51
CA GLU A 18 -3.20 -0.05 15.04
C GLU A 18 -1.90 -0.84 15.12
N ALA A 19 -0.98 -0.69 14.15
CA ALA A 19 0.33 -1.31 14.19
C ALA A 19 1.19 -0.82 15.37
N VAL A 20 1.08 0.46 15.72
CA VAL A 20 1.73 1.01 16.94
C VAL A 20 1.08 0.48 18.21
N GLU A 21 -0.25 0.48 18.28
CA GLU A 21 -1.00 0.01 19.46
C GLU A 21 -0.79 -1.49 19.73
N GLN A 22 -0.51 -2.28 18.69
CA GLN A 22 -0.14 -3.69 18.82
C GLN A 22 1.37 -3.92 19.02
N GLY A 23 2.19 -2.85 19.07
CA GLY A 23 3.63 -2.92 19.34
C GLY A 23 4.47 -3.49 18.21
N VAL A 24 3.96 -3.51 16.97
CA VAL A 24 4.72 -3.99 15.80
C VAL A 24 5.73 -2.96 15.34
N VAL A 25 5.42 -1.67 15.52
CA VAL A 25 6.33 -0.54 15.22
C VAL A 25 6.27 0.50 16.32
N ASP A 26 7.36 1.23 16.50
CA ASP A 26 7.44 2.33 17.46
C ASP A 26 6.77 3.60 16.89
N LYS A 27 6.25 4.46 17.77
CA LYS A 27 5.60 5.73 17.42
C LYS A 27 6.53 6.67 16.64
N GLU A 28 7.82 6.63 16.87
CA GLU A 28 8.84 7.43 16.21
C GLU A 28 9.05 7.00 14.74
N SER A 29 8.69 5.77 14.41
CA SER A 29 8.82 5.21 13.07
C SER A 29 7.65 5.52 12.15
N ILE A 30 6.57 6.15 12.67
CA ILE A 30 5.39 6.44 11.86
C ILE A 30 5.32 7.89 11.38
N LEU A 31 4.54 8.09 10.31
CA LEU A 31 4.10 9.40 9.82
C LEU A 31 2.65 9.29 9.34
N LEU A 32 1.79 10.16 9.83
CA LEU A 32 0.36 10.20 9.50
C LEU A 32 0.05 11.44 8.66
N LEU A 33 -0.36 11.26 7.43
CA LEU A 33 -0.66 12.34 6.49
C LEU A 33 -2.15 12.33 6.14
N ASN A 34 -2.81 13.47 6.27
CA ASN A 34 -4.21 13.62 5.85
C ASN A 34 -4.51 15.07 5.45
N SER A 35 -5.60 15.26 4.71
CA SER A 35 -6.15 16.58 4.40
C SER A 35 -6.81 17.27 5.61
N THR A 36 -7.05 16.54 6.69
CA THR A 36 -7.57 17.04 7.98
C THR A 36 -6.98 16.22 9.12
N LEU A 37 -6.74 16.84 10.26
CA LEU A 37 -6.30 16.11 11.47
C LEU A 37 -7.46 15.55 12.30
N GLN A 38 -8.71 15.83 11.93
CA GLN A 38 -9.88 15.42 12.72
C GLN A 38 -9.99 13.89 12.86
N ASP A 39 -9.58 13.14 11.84
CA ASP A 39 -9.62 11.69 11.81
C ASP A 39 -8.46 11.02 12.57
N ILE A 40 -7.49 11.81 13.04
CA ILE A 40 -6.32 11.31 13.78
C ILE A 40 -6.55 11.52 15.28
N PRO A 41 -6.42 10.49 16.13
CA PRO A 41 -6.54 10.63 17.59
C PRO A 41 -5.56 11.66 18.16
N VAL A 42 -5.95 12.42 19.20
CA VAL A 42 -5.20 13.54 19.73
C VAL A 42 -3.78 13.17 20.17
N GLN A 43 -3.59 11.97 20.73
CA GLN A 43 -2.29 11.44 21.18
C GLN A 43 -1.28 11.22 20.05
N TYR A 44 -1.73 11.23 18.79
CA TYR A 44 -0.89 11.09 17.60
C TYR A 44 -0.71 12.40 16.82
N ARG A 45 -1.28 13.54 17.28
CA ARG A 45 -1.24 14.83 16.54
C ARG A 45 0.03 15.65 16.78
N GLU A 46 1.12 15.03 17.15
CA GLU A 46 2.41 15.71 17.28
C GLU A 46 2.97 16.10 15.89
N PRO A 47 3.61 17.27 15.74
CA PRO A 47 4.07 17.76 14.43
C PRO A 47 5.02 16.83 13.65
N LYS A 48 5.76 15.97 14.35
CA LYS A 48 6.65 14.97 13.73
C LYS A 48 5.94 13.66 13.37
N THR A 49 4.75 13.43 13.95
CA THR A 49 3.98 12.20 13.78
C THR A 49 2.80 12.40 12.85
N ALA A 50 2.11 13.56 12.91
CA ALA A 50 0.95 13.82 12.06
C ALA A 50 1.04 15.19 11.38
N VAL A 51 0.83 15.22 10.08
CA VAL A 51 0.88 16.43 9.26
C VAL A 51 -0.38 16.56 8.41
N CYS A 52 -1.01 17.74 8.48
CA CYS A 52 -2.08 18.13 7.58
C CYS A 52 -1.51 18.74 6.32
N PHE A 53 -1.84 18.18 5.15
CA PHE A 53 -1.38 18.74 3.88
C PHE A 53 -2.35 19.74 3.27
N SER A 54 -3.47 20.05 3.92
CA SER A 54 -4.38 21.12 3.48
C SER A 54 -4.09 22.41 4.23
N SER A 55 -3.99 23.52 3.51
CA SER A 55 -3.82 24.87 4.08
C SER A 55 -5.10 25.44 4.71
N LYS A 56 -6.25 24.81 4.48
CA LYS A 56 -7.54 25.25 5.05
C LYS A 56 -7.74 24.58 6.40
N GLU A 57 -7.69 25.36 7.47
CA GLU A 57 -7.87 24.89 8.86
C GLU A 57 -9.14 24.07 9.11
N ASN A 58 -10.16 24.18 8.25
CA ASN A 58 -11.44 23.47 8.32
C ASN A 58 -11.80 22.73 7.03
N SER A 59 -10.83 22.15 6.33
CA SER A 59 -11.17 21.36 5.15
C SER A 59 -11.93 20.10 5.60
N GLY A 60 -13.14 19.95 5.13
CA GLY A 60 -13.96 18.76 5.36
C GLY A 60 -13.47 17.48 4.66
N GLY A 61 -12.16 17.38 4.41
CA GLY A 61 -11.58 16.33 3.60
C GLY A 61 -11.65 16.62 2.09
N CYS A 62 -11.26 15.64 1.26
CA CYS A 62 -11.25 15.78 -0.21
C CYS A 62 -12.53 15.24 -0.88
N GLY A 63 -13.60 14.93 -0.12
CA GLY A 63 -14.90 14.56 -0.68
C GLY A 63 -14.89 13.35 -1.64
N LYS A 64 -14.00 12.38 -1.44
CA LYS A 64 -13.71 11.28 -2.38
C LYS A 64 -13.19 11.75 -3.76
N GLU A 65 -12.52 12.92 -3.83
CA GLU A 65 -11.93 13.47 -5.04
C GLU A 65 -10.39 13.34 -4.99
N PRO A 66 -9.77 12.32 -5.62
CA PRO A 66 -8.32 12.13 -5.58
C PRO A 66 -7.54 13.29 -6.17
N LYS A 67 -8.01 13.91 -7.25
CA LYS A 67 -7.36 15.06 -7.90
C LYS A 67 -7.20 16.28 -6.97
N ILE A 68 -8.18 16.48 -6.06
CA ILE A 68 -8.07 17.54 -5.05
C ILE A 68 -6.92 17.21 -4.09
N ALA A 69 -6.82 15.98 -3.64
CA ALA A 69 -5.74 15.56 -2.74
C ALA A 69 -4.37 15.61 -3.41
N GLU A 70 -4.28 15.22 -4.69
CA GLU A 70 -3.05 15.38 -5.49
C GLU A 70 -2.58 16.84 -5.55
N GLY A 71 -3.49 17.77 -5.83
CA GLY A 71 -3.19 19.21 -5.86
C GLY A 71 -2.73 19.73 -4.50
N LEU A 72 -3.46 19.38 -3.42
CA LEU A 72 -3.14 19.82 -2.06
C LEU A 72 -1.78 19.31 -1.56
N ILE A 73 -1.48 18.04 -1.78
CA ILE A 73 -0.18 17.48 -1.35
C ILE A 73 0.98 18.03 -2.17
N MET A 74 0.79 18.24 -3.48
CA MET A 74 1.80 18.89 -4.32
C MET A 74 2.10 20.31 -3.83
N GLU A 75 1.07 21.11 -3.55
CA GLU A 75 1.22 22.46 -2.98
C GLU A 75 1.93 22.40 -1.63
N ALA A 76 1.54 21.47 -0.74
CA ALA A 76 2.14 21.34 0.58
C ALA A 76 3.62 20.93 0.54
N LEU A 77 4.02 20.09 -0.41
CA LEU A 77 5.43 19.76 -0.66
C LEU A 77 6.21 20.94 -1.24
N GLN A 78 5.59 21.73 -2.12
CA GLN A 78 6.21 22.89 -2.75
C GLN A 78 6.48 24.03 -1.78
N ASN A 79 5.53 24.32 -0.89
CA ASN A 79 5.62 25.41 0.08
C ASN A 79 6.26 25.01 1.41
N GLY A 80 6.64 23.73 1.56
CA GLY A 80 7.30 23.20 2.76
C GLY A 80 6.36 22.91 3.95
N THR A 81 5.04 23.01 3.77
CA THR A 81 4.06 22.59 4.82
C THR A 81 4.22 21.10 5.15
N VAL A 82 4.49 20.28 4.14
CA VAL A 82 4.92 18.89 4.28
C VAL A 82 6.39 18.83 3.88
N ASN A 83 7.26 18.63 4.85
CA ASN A 83 8.70 18.49 4.65
C ASN A 83 9.10 17.03 4.89
N LEU A 84 8.95 16.18 3.87
CA LEU A 84 9.28 14.77 3.98
C LEU A 84 10.76 14.54 4.29
N ASP A 85 11.67 15.38 3.77
CA ASP A 85 13.11 15.27 4.04
C ASP A 85 13.41 15.40 5.54
N GLY A 86 12.71 16.33 6.23
CA GLY A 86 12.86 16.54 7.68
C GLY A 86 12.08 15.55 8.55
N LEU A 87 11.15 14.78 7.95
CA LEU A 87 10.33 13.79 8.65
C LEU A 87 10.85 12.36 8.48
N MET A 88 11.71 12.12 7.47
CA MET A 88 12.45 10.88 7.30
C MET A 88 13.73 10.93 8.11
N ASN A 89 14.14 9.81 8.71
CA ASN A 89 15.46 9.72 9.31
C ASN A 89 16.51 9.52 8.20
N PRO A 90 17.76 9.97 8.39
CA PRO A 90 18.81 9.80 7.37
C PRO A 90 19.08 8.35 6.94
N ASP A 91 18.77 7.41 7.81
CA ASP A 91 18.96 5.97 7.59
C ASP A 91 17.73 5.27 7.03
N ASP A 92 16.59 5.97 6.93
CA ASP A 92 15.35 5.40 6.38
C ASP A 92 15.49 5.23 4.86
N ARG A 93 15.83 4.01 4.44
CA ARG A 93 15.95 3.63 3.01
C ARG A 93 14.71 2.89 2.50
N TYR A 94 13.76 2.61 3.36
CA TYR A 94 12.56 1.85 3.06
C TYR A 94 11.34 2.52 3.70
N ALA A 95 10.36 2.85 2.88
CA ALA A 95 9.10 3.43 3.33
C ALA A 95 7.93 2.53 2.97
N VAL A 96 7.10 2.21 3.95
CA VAL A 96 5.82 1.51 3.74
C VAL A 96 4.71 2.56 3.77
N ILE A 97 4.04 2.77 2.64
CA ILE A 97 2.91 3.69 2.52
C ILE A 97 1.61 2.90 2.60
N VAL A 98 0.81 3.19 3.60
CA VAL A 98 -0.48 2.54 3.84
C VAL A 98 -1.62 3.47 3.47
N THR A 99 -2.51 3.04 2.59
CA THR A 99 -3.59 3.88 2.06
C THR A 99 -4.81 3.07 1.64
N SER A 100 -5.84 3.76 1.14
CA SER A 100 -7.02 3.15 0.53
C SER A 100 -7.27 3.71 -0.86
N SER A 101 -7.64 2.85 -1.80
CA SER A 101 -7.92 3.22 -3.19
C SER A 101 -9.27 3.91 -3.40
N GLU A 102 -10.28 3.72 -2.53
CA GLU A 102 -11.63 4.26 -2.71
C GLU A 102 -11.82 5.70 -2.20
N GLY A 103 -10.90 6.16 -1.32
CA GLY A 103 -11.00 7.49 -0.71
C GLY A 103 -10.53 8.63 -1.62
N GLY A 104 -10.66 9.87 -1.15
CA GLY A 104 -10.09 11.05 -1.82
C GLY A 104 -8.64 11.29 -1.37
N SER A 105 -8.45 11.58 -0.08
CA SER A 105 -7.16 11.98 0.49
C SER A 105 -6.08 10.89 0.32
N GLY A 106 -6.39 9.64 0.70
CA GLY A 106 -5.46 8.53 0.58
C GLY A 106 -5.14 8.19 -0.88
N CYS A 107 -6.16 8.05 -1.72
CA CYS A 107 -6.03 7.69 -3.13
C CYS A 107 -5.14 8.69 -3.91
N GLY A 108 -5.40 10.02 -3.75
CA GLY A 108 -4.64 11.02 -4.50
C GLY A 108 -3.27 11.31 -3.91
N ALA A 109 -3.19 11.58 -2.59
CA ALA A 109 -1.93 12.01 -2.00
C ALA A 109 -0.85 10.93 -1.95
N SER A 110 -1.22 9.64 -1.76
CA SER A 110 -0.24 8.57 -1.58
C SER A 110 0.63 8.32 -2.82
N THR A 111 0.08 8.45 -4.02
CA THR A 111 0.83 8.28 -5.28
C THR A 111 1.86 9.41 -5.48
N VAL A 112 1.51 10.63 -5.09
CA VAL A 112 2.43 11.78 -5.13
C VAL A 112 3.55 11.62 -4.10
N ILE A 113 3.21 11.20 -2.87
CA ILE A 113 4.18 10.94 -1.80
C ILE A 113 5.14 9.82 -2.21
N ALA A 114 4.62 8.71 -2.73
CA ALA A 114 5.43 7.60 -3.23
C ALA A 114 6.45 8.05 -4.27
N LYS A 115 6.01 8.85 -5.24
CA LYS A 115 6.87 9.41 -6.28
C LYS A 115 7.93 10.36 -5.70
N TYR A 116 7.56 11.19 -4.73
CA TYR A 116 8.53 12.07 -4.06
C TYR A 116 9.59 11.27 -3.32
N LEU A 117 9.20 10.28 -2.52
CA LEU A 117 10.12 9.43 -1.77
C LEU A 117 11.08 8.66 -2.69
N SER A 118 10.58 8.05 -3.75
CA SER A 118 11.41 7.26 -4.66
C SER A 118 12.31 8.11 -5.55
N GLN A 119 11.80 9.20 -6.13
CA GLN A 119 12.53 9.98 -7.13
C GLN A 119 13.37 11.12 -6.56
N VAL A 120 12.99 11.66 -5.40
CA VAL A 120 13.69 12.80 -4.77
C VAL A 120 14.59 12.35 -3.63
N LEU A 121 14.09 11.42 -2.77
CA LEU A 121 14.82 10.96 -1.59
C LEU A 121 15.56 9.64 -1.80
N ASP A 122 15.38 8.98 -2.94
CA ASP A 122 16.00 7.68 -3.25
C ASP A 122 15.66 6.60 -2.19
N VAL A 123 14.40 6.60 -1.75
CA VAL A 123 13.84 5.67 -0.78
C VAL A 123 13.05 4.61 -1.51
N HIS A 124 13.27 3.34 -1.18
CA HIS A 124 12.43 2.25 -1.69
C HIS A 124 11.02 2.38 -1.13
N VAL A 125 10.02 2.25 -2.00
CA VAL A 125 8.61 2.41 -1.64
C VAL A 125 7.87 1.09 -1.73
N HIS A 126 7.23 0.71 -0.63
CA HIS A 126 6.26 -0.37 -0.56
C HIS A 126 4.86 0.23 -0.32
N MET A 127 3.94 -0.01 -1.24
CA MET A 127 2.57 0.46 -1.17
C MET A 127 1.67 -0.63 -0.60
N VAL A 128 1.04 -0.40 0.55
CA VAL A 128 -0.04 -1.25 1.06
C VAL A 128 -1.38 -0.57 0.82
N VAL A 129 -2.20 -1.19 -0.01
CA VAL A 129 -3.42 -0.59 -0.55
C VAL A 129 -4.64 -1.35 -0.07
N PHE A 130 -5.48 -0.73 0.76
CA PHE A 130 -6.78 -1.26 1.08
C PHE A 130 -7.75 -0.98 -0.07
N THR A 131 -8.33 -2.02 -0.68
CA THR A 131 -9.48 -1.86 -1.57
C THR A 131 -10.76 -1.96 -0.76
N GLY A 132 -11.80 -1.25 -1.17
CA GLY A 132 -13.03 -1.17 -0.42
C GLY A 132 -14.01 -2.32 -0.70
N PHE A 133 -15.31 -2.00 -0.54
CA PHE A 133 -16.39 -2.99 -0.66
C PHE A 133 -17.02 -3.04 -2.05
N GLU A 134 -16.57 -2.21 -2.98
CA GLU A 134 -17.11 -2.10 -4.34
C GLU A 134 -18.62 -1.77 -4.37
N GLU A 135 -19.10 -0.87 -3.51
CA GLU A 135 -20.52 -0.61 -3.34
C GLU A 135 -21.02 0.64 -4.05
N ASP A 136 -20.13 1.59 -4.34
CA ASP A 136 -20.50 2.83 -5.01
C ASP A 136 -19.59 3.09 -6.23
N ALA A 137 -20.18 3.70 -7.26
CA ALA A 137 -19.50 3.97 -8.52
C ALA A 137 -18.28 4.88 -8.35
N ARG A 138 -18.28 5.80 -7.38
CA ARG A 138 -17.16 6.68 -7.11
C ARG A 138 -15.98 5.93 -6.50
N GLY A 139 -16.22 5.03 -5.54
CA GLY A 139 -15.17 4.17 -4.98
C GLY A 139 -14.55 3.26 -6.03
N LEU A 140 -15.37 2.66 -6.90
CA LEU A 140 -14.89 1.87 -8.04
C LEU A 140 -14.03 2.72 -9.00
N GLN A 141 -14.48 3.92 -9.36
CA GLN A 141 -13.74 4.86 -10.20
C GLN A 141 -12.38 5.21 -9.60
N ASN A 142 -12.37 5.54 -8.32
CA ASN A 142 -11.14 5.90 -7.61
C ASN A 142 -10.16 4.72 -7.57
N THR A 143 -10.65 3.50 -7.32
CA THR A 143 -9.82 2.29 -7.32
C THR A 143 -9.18 2.04 -8.69
N VAL A 144 -9.95 2.15 -9.78
CA VAL A 144 -9.41 2.03 -11.14
C VAL A 144 -8.36 3.11 -11.42
N HIS A 145 -8.68 4.37 -11.10
CA HIS A 145 -7.76 5.49 -11.26
C HIS A 145 -6.47 5.27 -10.46
N TYR A 146 -6.60 4.77 -9.23
CA TYR A 146 -5.45 4.49 -8.37
C TYR A 146 -4.48 3.51 -9.00
N PHE A 147 -4.96 2.32 -9.42
CA PHE A 147 -4.11 1.30 -10.02
C PHE A 147 -3.53 1.72 -11.37
N GLN A 148 -4.24 2.54 -12.15
CA GLN A 148 -3.71 3.10 -13.41
C GLN A 148 -2.56 4.10 -13.19
N ASN A 149 -2.45 4.70 -12.01
CA ASN A 149 -1.41 5.70 -11.69
C ASN A 149 -0.29 5.14 -10.78
N LEU A 150 -0.37 3.89 -10.35
CA LEU A 150 0.70 3.23 -9.62
C LEU A 150 1.88 2.92 -10.55
N SER A 151 3.10 3.17 -10.07
CA SER A 151 4.33 2.78 -10.76
C SER A 151 4.65 1.31 -10.50
N ASN A 152 5.04 0.59 -11.54
CA ASN A 152 5.54 -0.78 -11.45
C ASN A 152 6.93 -0.87 -10.76
N GLU A 153 7.55 0.26 -10.43
CA GLU A 153 8.82 0.32 -9.71
C GLU A 153 8.66 0.10 -8.20
N TYR A 154 7.43 0.18 -7.70
CA TYR A 154 7.14 -0.03 -6.28
C TYR A 154 6.86 -1.50 -5.98
N THR A 155 7.09 -1.90 -4.74
CA THR A 155 6.49 -3.12 -4.19
C THR A 155 5.05 -2.78 -3.82
N ILE A 156 4.08 -3.59 -4.25
CA ILE A 156 2.65 -3.30 -4.09
C ILE A 156 1.96 -4.49 -3.42
N GLU A 157 1.41 -4.27 -2.25
CA GLU A 157 0.55 -5.21 -1.55
C GLU A 157 -0.88 -4.67 -1.51
N VAL A 158 -1.86 -5.54 -1.73
CA VAL A 158 -3.28 -5.18 -1.66
C VAL A 158 -3.98 -6.01 -0.61
N ILE A 159 -4.79 -5.34 0.22
CA ILE A 159 -5.68 -5.96 1.20
C ILE A 159 -7.12 -5.61 0.83
N SER A 160 -7.91 -6.63 0.49
CA SER A 160 -9.30 -6.42 0.06
C SER A 160 -10.27 -6.50 1.24
N ASN A 161 -10.83 -5.35 1.64
CA ASN A 161 -11.88 -5.30 2.67
C ASN A 161 -13.08 -6.21 2.33
N LYS A 162 -13.34 -6.40 1.04
CA LYS A 162 -14.43 -7.25 0.56
C LYS A 162 -14.23 -8.72 0.97
N LYS A 163 -13.00 -9.22 1.04
CA LYS A 163 -12.70 -10.60 1.46
C LYS A 163 -13.04 -10.87 2.93
N PHE A 164 -13.07 -9.83 3.76
CA PHE A 164 -13.48 -9.91 5.17
C PHE A 164 -14.97 -9.64 5.40
N PHE A 165 -15.71 -9.21 4.37
CA PHE A 165 -17.09 -8.78 4.53
C PHE A 165 -18.06 -9.94 4.73
N LYS A 166 -18.61 -10.04 5.95
CA LYS A 166 -19.64 -11.00 6.36
C LYS A 166 -20.90 -10.27 6.88
N GLY A 167 -21.33 -9.22 6.14
CA GLY A 167 -22.53 -8.45 6.48
C GLY A 167 -22.28 -7.25 7.42
N ASN A 168 -21.07 -7.03 7.95
CA ASN A 168 -20.73 -5.89 8.79
C ASN A 168 -19.42 -5.25 8.32
N LYS A 169 -19.50 -4.02 7.80
CA LYS A 169 -18.33 -3.28 7.26
C LYS A 169 -17.32 -2.92 8.32
N LEU A 170 -17.74 -2.39 9.47
CA LEU A 170 -16.82 -1.99 10.55
C LEU A 170 -16.03 -3.19 11.07
N LYS A 171 -16.66 -4.36 11.13
CA LYS A 171 -15.99 -5.59 11.51
C LYS A 171 -14.97 -6.00 10.43
N ALA A 172 -15.37 -5.94 9.15
CA ALA A 172 -14.49 -6.26 8.04
C ALA A 172 -13.26 -5.33 7.97
N GLU A 173 -13.46 -4.01 8.18
CA GLU A 173 -12.34 -3.05 8.26
C GLU A 173 -11.39 -3.35 9.40
N ARG A 174 -11.89 -3.72 10.58
CA ARG A 174 -11.04 -4.11 11.72
C ARG A 174 -10.27 -5.41 11.43
N GLU A 175 -10.93 -6.41 10.85
CA GLU A 175 -10.28 -7.67 10.46
C GLU A 175 -9.20 -7.42 9.39
N ALA A 176 -9.45 -6.53 8.42
CA ALA A 176 -8.47 -6.14 7.40
C ALA A 176 -7.27 -5.38 8.01
N ASN A 177 -7.51 -4.48 8.96
CA ASN A 177 -6.43 -3.80 9.68
C ASN A 177 -5.59 -4.78 10.51
N ALA A 178 -6.22 -5.71 11.21
CA ALA A 178 -5.51 -6.74 11.97
C ALA A 178 -4.66 -7.65 11.05
N GLU A 179 -5.19 -7.98 9.87
CA GLU A 179 -4.43 -8.71 8.84
C GLU A 179 -3.23 -7.89 8.34
N PHE A 180 -3.40 -6.58 8.12
CA PHE A 180 -2.28 -5.70 7.78
C PHE A 180 -1.20 -5.72 8.86
N VAL A 181 -1.56 -5.60 10.13
CA VAL A 181 -0.59 -5.61 11.25
C VAL A 181 0.19 -6.92 11.30
N LYS A 182 -0.50 -8.04 11.08
CA LYS A 182 0.12 -9.37 10.99
C LYS A 182 1.11 -9.45 9.82
N LYS A 183 0.70 -9.02 8.62
CA LYS A 183 1.55 -9.01 7.43
C LYS A 183 2.74 -8.07 7.56
N LEU A 184 2.54 -6.92 8.21
CA LEU A 184 3.62 -6.00 8.53
C LEU A 184 4.66 -6.63 9.47
N SER A 185 4.23 -7.40 10.47
CA SER A 185 5.16 -8.14 11.36
C SER A 185 6.00 -9.15 10.57
N VAL A 186 5.40 -9.86 9.61
CA VAL A 186 6.11 -10.77 8.70
C VAL A 186 7.09 -10.01 7.81
N LEU A 187 6.66 -8.90 7.20
CA LEU A 187 7.50 -8.06 6.34
C LEU A 187 8.73 -7.52 7.07
N LEU A 188 8.56 -7.13 8.34
CA LEU A 188 9.63 -6.62 9.19
C LEU A 188 10.54 -7.72 9.74
N CYS A 189 10.20 -8.98 9.53
CA CYS A 189 10.89 -10.13 10.10
C CYS A 189 11.01 -10.08 11.63
N ASN A 190 9.98 -9.54 12.30
CA ASN A 190 9.98 -9.34 13.76
C ASN A 190 10.03 -10.66 14.55
N ASN A 191 9.63 -11.77 13.90
CA ASN A 191 9.56 -13.09 14.53
C ASN A 191 10.79 -13.96 14.29
N LEU A 192 11.80 -13.46 13.55
CA LEU A 192 12.99 -14.27 13.23
C LEU A 192 13.92 -14.38 14.42
N ILE A 193 14.31 -15.62 14.70
CA ILE A 193 15.33 -15.98 15.70
C ILE A 193 16.50 -16.62 14.94
N GLU A 194 17.73 -16.32 15.34
CA GLU A 194 18.92 -16.92 14.73
C GLU A 194 18.86 -18.46 14.76
N SER A 195 19.10 -19.08 13.61
CA SER A 195 19.02 -20.52 13.42
C SER A 195 20.04 -21.01 12.39
N ASP A 196 20.10 -22.34 12.17
CA ASP A 196 21.02 -22.98 11.23
C ASP A 196 20.68 -22.67 9.75
N GLN A 197 19.43 -22.36 9.46
CA GLN A 197 18.95 -21.92 8.14
C GLN A 197 18.39 -20.51 8.24
N ASN A 198 19.21 -19.51 7.96
CA ASN A 198 18.84 -18.11 8.11
C ASN A 198 18.62 -17.43 6.78
N MET A 199 17.57 -16.63 6.71
CA MET A 199 17.42 -15.53 5.77
C MET A 199 18.13 -14.31 6.36
N ASP A 200 19.27 -13.92 5.81
CA ASP A 200 20.03 -12.79 6.31
C ASP A 200 19.41 -11.44 5.93
N GLU A 201 19.96 -10.35 6.47
CA GLU A 201 19.43 -9.00 6.20
C GLU A 201 19.48 -8.65 4.69
N THR A 202 20.47 -9.13 3.96
CA THR A 202 20.59 -8.91 2.51
C THR A 202 19.46 -9.62 1.75
N ASP A 203 19.14 -10.85 2.15
CA ASP A 203 18.05 -11.63 1.57
C ASP A 203 16.69 -10.98 1.87
N GLN A 204 16.48 -10.51 3.10
CA GLN A 204 15.30 -9.77 3.51
C GLN A 204 15.13 -8.49 2.68
N ILE A 205 16.17 -7.70 2.51
CA ILE A 205 16.16 -6.50 1.68
C ILE A 205 15.81 -6.85 0.24
N LYS A 206 16.47 -7.84 -0.38
CA LYS A 206 16.17 -8.26 -1.75
C LYS A 206 14.72 -8.71 -1.91
N LEU A 207 14.22 -9.49 -0.96
CA LEU A 207 12.84 -9.99 -0.98
C LEU A 207 11.84 -8.83 -0.89
N THR A 208 12.01 -7.96 0.10
CA THR A 208 11.05 -6.88 0.41
C THR A 208 11.13 -5.71 -0.56
N THR A 209 12.28 -5.52 -1.24
CA THR A 209 12.45 -4.46 -2.26
C THR A 209 12.22 -4.95 -3.69
N THR A 210 11.75 -6.16 -3.91
CA THR A 210 11.41 -6.66 -5.24
C THR A 210 10.21 -5.91 -5.81
N PRO A 211 10.37 -5.17 -6.93
CA PRO A 211 9.27 -4.44 -7.52
C PRO A 211 8.17 -5.36 -8.06
N GLY A 212 6.94 -4.85 -8.09
CA GLY A 212 5.78 -5.57 -8.56
C GLY A 212 4.82 -5.93 -7.43
N PHE A 213 3.88 -6.81 -7.73
CA PHE A 213 2.88 -7.22 -6.76
C PHE A 213 3.49 -8.18 -5.73
N MET A 214 3.06 -8.05 -4.46
CA MET A 214 3.52 -8.86 -3.34
C MET A 214 2.34 -9.45 -2.60
N VAL A 215 2.49 -10.71 -2.19
CA VAL A 215 1.54 -11.40 -1.32
C VAL A 215 2.28 -11.91 -0.10
N ILE A 216 1.77 -11.55 1.08
CA ILE A 216 2.28 -11.98 2.37
C ILE A 216 1.19 -12.78 3.06
N GLU A 217 1.52 -13.97 3.57
CA GLU A 217 0.62 -14.80 4.33
C GLU A 217 1.33 -15.43 5.52
N ALA A 218 0.60 -15.61 6.62
CA ALA A 218 1.09 -16.32 7.80
C ALA A 218 -0.02 -17.15 8.43
N ARG A 219 0.30 -18.35 8.88
CA ARG A 219 -0.64 -19.26 9.55
C ARG A 219 0.04 -20.06 10.65
N GLU A 220 -0.70 -20.29 11.73
CA GLU A 220 -0.28 -21.19 12.79
C GLU A 220 -0.47 -22.67 12.36
N LEU A 221 0.41 -23.54 12.85
CA LEU A 221 0.44 -24.96 12.52
C LEU A 221 -0.16 -25.87 13.61
N ASP A 222 -0.70 -25.28 14.67
CA ASP A 222 -1.19 -25.99 15.88
C ASP A 222 -2.21 -27.10 15.60
N LYS A 223 -2.95 -27.01 14.49
CA LYS A 223 -4.00 -27.96 14.07
C LYS A 223 -3.56 -28.97 13.02
N ILE A 224 -2.34 -28.84 12.53
CA ILE A 224 -1.80 -29.70 11.46
C ILE A 224 -1.23 -30.97 12.08
N LYS A 225 -1.65 -32.13 11.54
CA LYS A 225 -1.31 -33.45 12.09
C LYS A 225 -0.69 -34.40 11.07
N SER A 226 -0.65 -34.00 9.80
CA SER A 226 -0.04 -34.78 8.73
C SER A 226 0.54 -33.90 7.64
N VAL A 227 1.42 -34.47 6.83
CA VAL A 227 2.03 -33.81 5.68
C VAL A 227 0.98 -33.36 4.67
N GLU A 228 -0.05 -34.16 4.42
CA GLU A 228 -1.11 -33.81 3.48
C GLU A 228 -1.93 -32.60 3.98
N GLN A 229 -2.16 -32.50 5.30
CA GLN A 229 -2.82 -31.34 5.89
C GLN A 229 -1.93 -30.08 5.81
N PHE A 230 -0.62 -30.25 5.97
CA PHE A 230 0.33 -29.16 5.81
C PHE A 230 0.38 -28.66 4.37
N ASP A 231 0.46 -29.56 3.40
CA ASP A 231 0.45 -29.24 1.98
C ASP A 231 -0.85 -28.50 1.57
N GLN A 232 -2.00 -29.00 2.05
CA GLN A 232 -3.29 -28.35 1.85
C GLN A 232 -3.34 -26.96 2.51
N LEU A 233 -2.78 -26.79 3.72
CA LEU A 233 -2.67 -25.49 4.37
C LEU A 233 -1.85 -24.50 3.52
N CYS A 234 -0.69 -24.92 3.03
CA CYS A 234 0.17 -24.11 2.17
C CYS A 234 -0.56 -23.67 0.90
N TYR A 235 -1.29 -24.58 0.27
CA TYR A 235 -2.13 -24.26 -0.89
C TYR A 235 -3.23 -23.25 -0.53
N ASP A 236 -3.98 -23.51 0.54
CA ASP A 236 -5.12 -22.69 0.97
C ASP A 236 -4.71 -21.30 1.45
N MET A 237 -3.54 -21.14 2.06
CA MET A 237 -3.01 -19.84 2.48
C MET A 237 -2.94 -18.86 1.30
N ILE A 238 -2.38 -19.31 0.20
CA ILE A 238 -2.20 -18.49 -1.00
C ILE A 238 -3.52 -18.37 -1.76
N ALA A 239 -4.28 -19.47 -1.92
CA ALA A 239 -5.56 -19.47 -2.62
C ALA A 239 -6.61 -18.55 -1.99
N ASN A 240 -6.61 -18.46 -0.65
CA ASN A 240 -7.55 -17.67 0.14
C ASN A 240 -6.88 -16.42 0.73
N SER A 241 -5.83 -15.90 0.07
CA SER A 241 -5.18 -14.67 0.49
C SER A 241 -6.17 -13.51 0.64
N SER A 242 -5.91 -12.62 1.56
CA SER A 242 -6.65 -11.37 1.73
C SER A 242 -6.44 -10.38 0.57
N SER A 243 -5.51 -10.67 -0.32
CA SER A 243 -5.16 -9.89 -1.50
C SER A 243 -6.13 -10.08 -2.67
N LEU A 244 -5.92 -9.36 -3.77
CA LEU A 244 -6.56 -9.63 -5.06
C LEU A 244 -6.03 -10.95 -5.64
N ASP A 245 -6.81 -11.56 -6.54
CA ASP A 245 -6.41 -12.79 -7.22
C ASP A 245 -5.29 -12.47 -8.24
N PHE A 246 -4.26 -13.30 -8.30
CA PHE A 246 -3.04 -13.04 -9.08
C PHE A 246 -2.58 -14.28 -9.86
N GLU A 247 -1.82 -14.06 -10.93
CA GLU A 247 -1.19 -15.13 -11.69
C GLU A 247 0.09 -15.64 -11.03
N PRO A 248 0.38 -16.95 -11.10
CA PRO A 248 1.64 -17.54 -10.62
C PRO A 248 2.85 -16.99 -11.40
N SER A 249 3.56 -16.02 -10.83
CA SER A 249 4.64 -15.29 -11.51
C SER A 249 5.71 -14.73 -10.58
N ALA A 250 5.80 -15.24 -9.32
CA ALA A 250 6.74 -14.71 -8.33
C ALA A 250 8.19 -14.74 -8.83
N ILE A 251 8.91 -13.64 -8.64
CA ILE A 251 10.35 -13.55 -8.89
C ILE A 251 11.11 -14.07 -7.67
N ARG A 252 10.67 -13.72 -6.46
CA ARG A 252 11.28 -14.15 -5.20
C ARG A 252 10.24 -14.72 -4.26
N LEU A 253 10.67 -15.72 -3.50
CA LEU A 253 9.86 -16.40 -2.49
C LEU A 253 10.64 -16.48 -1.18
N GLY A 254 10.09 -15.88 -0.13
CA GLY A 254 10.56 -16.04 1.24
C GLY A 254 9.64 -17.02 1.99
N ILE A 255 10.22 -17.94 2.71
CA ILE A 255 9.50 -18.91 3.56
C ILE A 255 10.15 -18.92 4.94
N VAL A 256 9.37 -18.63 5.96
CA VAL A 256 9.76 -18.78 7.36
C VAL A 256 8.95 -19.91 7.97
N LEU A 257 9.64 -20.85 8.57
CA LEU A 257 9.04 -21.98 9.29
C LEU A 257 9.51 -21.97 10.75
N ASN A 258 8.58 -21.88 11.67
CA ASN A 258 8.83 -22.19 13.07
C ASN A 258 8.24 -23.55 13.39
N VAL A 259 9.08 -24.54 13.60
CA VAL A 259 8.71 -25.96 13.71
C VAL A 259 9.24 -26.58 15.00
N THR A 260 8.69 -27.71 15.37
CA THR A 260 9.22 -28.59 16.42
C THR A 260 9.80 -29.86 15.80
N ASP A 261 10.41 -30.72 16.61
CA ASP A 261 10.88 -32.04 16.16
C ASP A 261 9.79 -32.91 15.52
N LYS A 262 8.52 -32.64 15.83
CA LYS A 262 7.38 -33.36 15.27
C LYS A 262 6.95 -32.86 13.90
N THR A 263 7.24 -31.60 13.60
CA THR A 263 6.78 -30.91 12.39
C THR A 263 7.90 -30.57 11.41
N LYS A 264 9.14 -30.83 11.77
CA LYS A 264 10.32 -30.58 10.91
C LYS A 264 10.28 -31.28 9.56
N GLU A 265 9.61 -32.43 9.47
CA GLU A 265 9.40 -33.14 8.21
C GLU A 265 8.62 -32.35 7.17
N TYR A 266 7.86 -31.32 7.58
CA TYR A 266 7.09 -30.47 6.67
C TYR A 266 7.97 -29.54 5.81
N ILE A 267 9.22 -29.35 6.19
CA ILE A 267 10.15 -28.47 5.45
C ILE A 267 10.30 -28.92 4.00
N ASP A 268 10.42 -30.22 3.77
CA ASP A 268 10.66 -30.79 2.45
C ASP A 268 9.44 -30.69 1.52
N TYR A 269 8.23 -30.54 2.07
CA TYR A 269 6.97 -30.51 1.31
C TYR A 269 6.47 -29.10 0.99
N THR A 270 6.93 -28.10 1.72
CA THR A 270 6.45 -26.72 1.63
C THR A 270 6.56 -26.14 0.22
N PHE A 271 7.65 -26.45 -0.49
CA PHE A 271 7.93 -25.82 -1.77
C PHE A 271 7.02 -26.29 -2.92
N GLY A 272 6.49 -27.50 -2.88
CA GLY A 272 5.60 -28.05 -3.91
C GLY A 272 4.29 -27.25 -4.03
N ALA A 273 3.50 -27.26 -2.98
CA ALA A 273 2.20 -26.60 -2.92
C ALA A 273 2.29 -25.07 -3.09
N ILE A 274 3.32 -24.45 -2.51
CA ILE A 274 3.53 -23.00 -2.64
C ILE A 274 3.87 -22.64 -4.09
N LYS A 275 4.79 -23.37 -4.74
CA LYS A 275 5.20 -23.11 -6.14
C LYS A 275 4.06 -23.30 -7.12
N GLU A 276 3.14 -24.21 -6.88
CA GLU A 276 1.94 -24.36 -7.69
C GLU A 276 1.10 -23.08 -7.73
N ARG A 277 1.07 -22.36 -6.60
CA ARG A 277 0.26 -21.13 -6.44
C ARG A 277 1.00 -19.85 -6.81
N VAL A 278 2.29 -19.74 -6.55
CA VAL A 278 3.06 -18.52 -6.80
C VAL A 278 3.90 -18.58 -8.08
N GLY A 279 4.03 -19.73 -8.70
CA GLY A 279 4.91 -20.01 -9.83
C GLY A 279 6.31 -20.44 -9.38
N LEU A 280 7.19 -20.73 -10.33
CA LEU A 280 8.59 -21.07 -10.07
C LEU A 280 9.40 -19.78 -9.88
N PRO A 281 9.80 -19.40 -8.66
CA PRO A 281 10.55 -18.17 -8.43
C PRO A 281 12.00 -18.31 -8.90
N TYR A 282 12.62 -17.17 -9.22
CA TYR A 282 14.04 -17.11 -9.56
C TYR A 282 14.94 -17.35 -8.34
N GLU A 283 14.53 -16.82 -7.17
CA GLU A 283 15.24 -17.00 -5.89
C GLU A 283 14.26 -17.43 -4.79
N ILE A 284 14.71 -18.36 -3.95
CA ILE A 284 13.96 -18.80 -2.77
C ILE A 284 14.84 -18.61 -1.55
N TYR A 285 14.31 -17.90 -0.56
CA TYR A 285 14.93 -17.67 0.74
C TYR A 285 14.15 -18.44 1.80
N THR A 286 14.84 -19.27 2.54
CA THR A 286 14.23 -20.09 3.59
C THR A 286 14.84 -19.76 4.93
N HIS A 287 14.00 -19.57 5.94
CA HIS A 287 14.39 -19.47 7.33
C HIS A 287 13.67 -20.54 8.13
N VAL A 288 14.42 -21.39 8.83
CA VAL A 288 13.84 -22.43 9.65
C VAL A 288 14.33 -22.26 11.08
N GLN A 289 13.39 -22.09 12.00
CA GLN A 289 13.69 -21.95 13.41
C GLN A 289 12.92 -22.97 14.26
N TYR A 290 13.46 -23.23 15.44
CA TYR A 290 12.91 -24.18 16.41
C TYR A 290 12.59 -23.45 17.70
N ASP A 291 11.43 -22.76 17.73
CA ASP A 291 10.95 -22.11 18.94
C ASP A 291 9.76 -22.87 19.55
N LYS A 292 9.62 -22.72 20.85
CA LYS A 292 8.76 -23.61 21.62
C LYS A 292 7.26 -23.41 21.42
N ASN A 293 6.79 -22.30 20.86
CA ASN A 293 5.38 -22.04 20.48
C ASN A 293 5.15 -20.55 20.15
N PRO A 294 4.23 -20.22 19.25
CA PRO A 294 3.49 -21.15 18.39
C PRO A 294 4.30 -21.63 17.18
N GLU A 295 4.01 -22.85 16.70
CA GLU A 295 4.47 -23.30 15.38
C GLU A 295 3.74 -22.51 14.30
N TYR A 296 4.47 -22.00 13.29
CA TYR A 296 3.88 -21.21 12.20
C TYR A 296 4.64 -21.34 10.89
N ILE A 297 3.96 -20.98 9.82
CA ILE A 297 4.55 -20.72 8.50
C ILE A 297 4.24 -19.30 8.08
N GLU A 298 5.25 -18.59 7.55
CA GLU A 298 5.13 -17.29 6.91
C GLU A 298 5.64 -17.40 5.47
N ILE A 299 4.94 -16.75 4.54
CA ILE A 299 5.26 -16.76 3.11
C ILE A 299 5.25 -15.33 2.60
N ILE A 300 6.29 -14.94 1.87
CA ILE A 300 6.38 -13.68 1.12
C ILE A 300 6.65 -14.03 -0.34
N ALA A 301 5.66 -13.86 -1.20
CA ALA A 301 5.82 -13.99 -2.66
C ALA A 301 5.92 -12.60 -3.28
N ALA A 302 7.07 -12.27 -3.84
CA ALA A 302 7.41 -10.94 -4.34
C ALA A 302 7.70 -10.92 -5.84
N GLY A 303 7.42 -9.79 -6.49
CA GLY A 303 7.62 -9.61 -7.92
C GLY A 303 6.59 -10.35 -8.77
N LEU A 304 5.41 -10.57 -8.22
CA LEU A 304 4.25 -11.07 -8.97
C LEU A 304 3.79 -10.01 -9.99
N LYS A 305 3.15 -10.44 -11.06
CA LYS A 305 2.43 -9.55 -11.96
C LYS A 305 1.26 -8.87 -11.24
N MET A 306 0.94 -7.67 -11.66
CA MET A 306 -0.26 -7.00 -11.16
C MET A 306 -1.52 -7.84 -11.43
N PRO A 307 -2.50 -7.85 -10.54
CA PRO A 307 -3.75 -8.62 -10.66
C PRO A 307 -4.70 -7.98 -11.69
N GLU A 308 -4.31 -7.99 -12.96
CA GLU A 308 -4.99 -7.31 -14.04
C GLU A 308 -6.44 -7.79 -14.22
N GLU A 309 -6.70 -9.08 -14.06
CA GLU A 309 -8.06 -9.63 -14.19
C GLU A 309 -9.02 -9.07 -13.12
N ASP A 310 -8.56 -8.94 -11.89
CA ASP A 310 -9.36 -8.35 -10.81
C ASP A 310 -9.55 -6.84 -11.01
N ILE A 311 -8.53 -6.14 -11.47
CA ILE A 311 -8.61 -4.71 -11.81
C ILE A 311 -9.60 -4.49 -12.96
N ASP A 312 -9.54 -5.32 -14.00
CA ASP A 312 -10.48 -5.30 -15.14
C ASP A 312 -11.91 -5.63 -14.69
N ARG A 313 -12.09 -6.56 -13.76
CA ARG A 313 -13.40 -6.85 -13.16
C ARG A 313 -13.96 -5.64 -12.42
N ILE A 314 -13.14 -4.94 -11.64
CA ILE A 314 -13.53 -3.70 -10.96
C ILE A 314 -13.91 -2.62 -11.97
N TYR A 315 -13.14 -2.49 -13.06
CA TYR A 315 -13.42 -1.54 -14.13
C TYR A 315 -14.74 -1.83 -14.85
N LYS A 316 -15.01 -3.09 -15.20
CA LYS A 316 -16.29 -3.50 -15.81
C LYS A 316 -17.47 -3.18 -14.89
N LYS A 317 -17.33 -3.48 -13.60
CA LYS A 317 -18.34 -3.15 -12.58
C LYS A 317 -18.59 -1.64 -12.49
N TYR A 318 -17.53 -0.83 -12.52
CA TYR A 318 -17.64 0.63 -12.58
C TYR A 318 -18.45 1.09 -13.80
N GLN A 319 -18.17 0.56 -14.98
CA GLN A 319 -18.89 0.89 -16.21
C GLN A 319 -20.38 0.52 -16.13
N GLU A 320 -20.69 -0.66 -15.58
CA GLU A 320 -22.06 -1.11 -15.39
C GLU A 320 -22.86 -0.21 -14.45
N GLU A 321 -22.28 0.12 -13.28
CA GLU A 321 -22.94 1.00 -12.30
C GLU A 321 -23.13 2.42 -12.84
N THR A 322 -22.15 2.96 -13.53
CA THR A 322 -22.26 4.27 -14.21
C THR A 322 -23.34 4.26 -15.28
N SER A 323 -23.44 3.19 -16.07
CA SER A 323 -24.51 3.03 -17.08
C SER A 323 -25.91 2.98 -16.44
N LYS A 324 -26.05 2.30 -15.30
CA LYS A 324 -27.32 2.26 -14.55
C LYS A 324 -27.72 3.65 -14.02
N ILE A 325 -26.73 4.41 -13.50
CA ILE A 325 -26.95 5.77 -13.01
C ILE A 325 -27.40 6.68 -14.14
N ASN A 326 -26.76 6.63 -15.30
CA ASN A 326 -27.12 7.44 -16.46
C ASN A 326 -28.53 7.10 -16.98
N LYS A 327 -28.88 5.82 -17.10
CA LYS A 327 -30.24 5.40 -17.48
C LYS A 327 -31.30 5.90 -16.49
N LYS A 328 -31.02 5.88 -15.18
CA LYS A 328 -31.94 6.43 -14.17
C LYS A 328 -32.11 7.94 -14.32
N LYS A 329 -31.05 8.69 -14.65
CA LYS A 329 -31.11 10.13 -14.91
C LYS A 329 -32.00 10.42 -16.11
N ASP A 330 -31.79 9.73 -17.23
CA ASP A 330 -32.60 9.90 -18.45
C ASP A 330 -34.07 9.61 -18.19
N SER A 331 -34.40 8.62 -17.34
CA SER A 331 -35.77 8.30 -16.98
C SER A 331 -36.41 9.31 -15.99
N PHE A 332 -35.62 9.94 -15.12
CA PHE A 332 -36.11 10.91 -14.11
C PHE A 332 -36.27 12.32 -14.68
N PHE A 333 -35.39 12.71 -15.62
CA PHE A 333 -35.37 14.04 -16.25
C PHE A 333 -35.95 14.04 -17.66
N GLY A 334 -36.64 12.97 -18.07
CA GLY A 334 -37.32 12.87 -19.36
C GLY A 334 -38.17 14.09 -19.64
N ASN A 335 -37.70 14.94 -20.57
CA ASN A 335 -38.35 16.15 -21.12
C ASN A 335 -38.24 17.49 -20.37
N SER A 336 -37.42 17.68 -19.37
CA SER A 336 -37.14 19.05 -18.91
C SER A 336 -35.81 19.58 -19.49
N GLN A 337 -35.93 20.18 -20.69
CA GLN A 337 -34.82 20.84 -21.42
C GLN A 337 -34.26 22.11 -20.74
N ASN A 338 -34.60 22.41 -19.47
CA ASN A 338 -34.31 23.71 -18.86
C ASN A 338 -33.60 23.67 -17.49
N MET A 339 -32.97 22.60 -17.07
CA MET A 339 -32.04 22.67 -15.94
C MET A 339 -30.61 22.65 -16.47
N LYS A 340 -30.03 23.83 -16.63
CA LYS A 340 -28.56 24.01 -16.76
C LYS A 340 -27.97 23.71 -15.38
N PHE A 341 -27.41 22.52 -15.22
CA PHE A 341 -26.44 22.27 -14.16
C PHE A 341 -25.12 22.89 -14.59
N ASP A 342 -24.45 23.52 -13.63
CA ASP A 342 -23.16 24.17 -13.85
C ASP A 342 -22.17 23.16 -14.43
N GLU A 343 -21.53 23.47 -15.57
CA GLU A 343 -20.59 22.57 -16.26
C GLU A 343 -19.31 22.30 -15.45
N SER A 344 -19.18 22.87 -14.26
CA SER A 344 -18.09 22.62 -13.32
C SER A 344 -18.12 21.26 -12.60
N ASP A 345 -19.27 20.57 -12.60
CA ASP A 345 -19.36 19.21 -12.06
C ASP A 345 -18.95 18.19 -13.11
N GLU A 346 -17.65 17.91 -13.23
CA GLU A 346 -17.06 16.83 -14.06
C GLU A 346 -17.69 15.44 -13.80
N ILE A 347 -18.51 15.31 -12.77
CA ILE A 347 -19.30 14.12 -12.44
C ILE A 347 -20.24 13.70 -13.58
N PHE A 348 -20.63 14.62 -14.47
CA PHE A 348 -21.65 14.40 -15.49
C PHE A 348 -21.12 14.14 -16.90
N ASN A 349 -19.82 14.28 -17.14
CA ASN A 349 -19.19 14.06 -18.46
C ASN A 349 -18.62 12.63 -18.65
N LEU A 350 -19.22 11.63 -18.01
CA LEU A 350 -18.80 10.21 -18.09
C LEU A 350 -19.23 9.48 -19.35
N GLY A 351 -19.61 10.20 -20.41
CA GLY A 351 -20.14 9.62 -21.65
C GLY A 351 -19.18 9.54 -22.84
N SER A 352 -17.96 10.05 -22.76
CA SER A 352 -16.99 9.90 -23.84
C SER A 352 -15.70 9.29 -23.33
N THR A 353 -15.51 8.01 -23.57
CA THR A 353 -14.23 7.31 -23.47
C THR A 353 -13.20 7.95 -24.42
N LYS A 354 -12.67 9.11 -24.08
CA LYS A 354 -11.33 9.47 -24.51
C LYS A 354 -10.40 8.86 -23.48
N LYS A 355 -9.56 7.92 -23.91
CA LYS A 355 -8.37 7.52 -23.17
C LYS A 355 -7.82 8.80 -22.55
N THR A 356 -7.90 8.92 -21.23
CA THR A 356 -7.19 9.95 -20.49
C THR A 356 -5.71 9.57 -20.55
N ASP A 357 -5.15 9.81 -21.71
CA ASP A 357 -3.71 9.97 -21.83
C ASP A 357 -3.30 11.00 -20.78
N PHE A 358 -2.23 10.77 -20.07
CA PHE A 358 -1.45 11.73 -19.27
C PHE A 358 -1.17 13.08 -19.99
N LYS A 359 -1.71 13.26 -21.20
CA LYS A 359 -1.65 14.44 -22.06
C LYS A 359 -2.48 15.62 -21.59
N ASN A 360 -3.40 15.47 -20.64
CA ASN A 360 -4.29 16.55 -20.24
C ASN A 360 -3.97 17.22 -18.88
N VAL A 361 -2.90 16.81 -18.21
CA VAL A 361 -2.21 17.72 -17.28
C VAL A 361 -1.46 18.71 -18.17
N SER A 362 -1.72 20.01 -18.01
CA SER A 362 -1.10 21.01 -18.88
C SER A 362 0.41 20.79 -18.89
N GLN A 363 1.07 21.01 -20.01
CA GLN A 363 2.52 20.87 -20.10
C GLN A 363 3.21 21.80 -19.09
N GLU A 364 2.59 22.94 -18.78
CA GLU A 364 3.03 23.85 -17.72
C GLU A 364 3.01 23.24 -16.32
N ASP A 365 1.99 22.46 -15.97
CA ASP A 365 1.90 21.81 -14.65
C ASP A 365 2.90 20.65 -14.53
N LYS A 366 3.14 19.91 -15.63
CA LYS A 366 4.21 18.91 -15.70
C LYS A 366 5.58 19.56 -15.56
N ASP A 367 5.84 20.61 -16.30
CA ASP A 367 7.12 21.32 -16.28
C ASP A 367 7.35 22.00 -14.93
N ARG A 368 6.30 22.51 -14.30
CA ARG A 368 6.34 23.05 -12.93
C ARG A 368 6.70 21.96 -11.92
N PHE A 369 6.04 20.81 -11.99
CA PHE A 369 6.35 19.66 -11.12
C PHE A 369 7.79 19.19 -11.32
N PHE A 370 8.24 19.00 -12.56
CA PHE A 370 9.62 18.57 -12.84
C PHE A 370 10.66 19.62 -12.40
N LYS A 371 10.41 20.92 -12.54
CA LYS A 371 11.28 21.97 -12.02
C LYS A 371 11.39 21.94 -10.50
N VAL A 372 10.29 21.66 -9.80
CA VAL A 372 10.29 21.52 -8.33
C VAL A 372 11.07 20.25 -7.93
N MET A 373 10.88 19.15 -8.65
CA MET A 373 11.63 17.90 -8.45
C MET A 373 13.14 18.10 -8.67
N GLU A 374 13.54 18.82 -9.72
CA GLU A 374 14.95 19.16 -9.95
C GLU A 374 15.50 20.08 -8.86
N LYS A 375 14.71 21.04 -8.37
CA LYS A 375 15.10 21.92 -7.28
C LYS A 375 15.26 21.16 -5.96
N ALA A 376 14.37 20.22 -5.67
CA ALA A 376 14.46 19.33 -4.52
C ALA A 376 15.69 18.40 -4.63
N LYS A 377 15.94 17.79 -5.80
CA LYS A 377 17.18 17.02 -6.06
C LYS A 377 18.45 17.84 -5.84
N ALA A 378 18.46 19.09 -6.30
CA ALA A 378 19.60 19.99 -6.11
C ALA A 378 19.80 20.33 -4.62
N THR A 379 18.72 20.50 -3.85
CA THR A 379 18.76 20.77 -2.41
C THR A 379 19.26 19.55 -1.64
N VAL A 380 18.78 18.35 -1.97
CA VAL A 380 19.26 17.07 -1.39
C VAL A 380 20.74 16.83 -1.75
N ALA A 381 21.13 17.11 -3.00
CA ALA A 381 22.54 17.01 -3.41
C ALA A 381 23.44 18.00 -2.66
N GLN A 382 22.98 19.24 -2.42
CA GLN A 382 23.68 20.22 -1.59
C GLN A 382 23.77 19.80 -0.13
N ASN A 383 22.72 19.22 0.43
CA ASN A 383 22.71 18.71 1.80
C ASN A 383 23.60 17.47 1.95
N LYS A 384 23.61 16.56 0.97
CA LYS A 384 24.58 15.45 0.90
C LYS A 384 26.03 15.97 0.85
N ALA A 385 26.32 16.97 0.01
CA ALA A 385 27.65 17.55 -0.09
C ALA A 385 28.10 18.26 1.20
N LYS A 386 27.22 18.97 1.88
CA LYS A 386 27.49 19.56 3.20
C LYS A 386 27.79 18.50 4.25
N PHE A 387 26.98 17.45 4.32
CA PHE A 387 27.19 16.33 5.26
C PHE A 387 28.55 15.65 5.07
N PHE A 388 28.92 15.30 3.83
CA PHE A 388 30.22 14.68 3.55
C PHE A 388 31.41 15.58 3.81
N ASN A 389 31.26 16.89 3.65
CA ASN A 389 32.32 17.85 3.97
C ASN A 389 32.48 18.03 5.50
N THR A 390 31.41 17.97 6.28
CA THR A 390 31.47 18.04 7.75
C THR A 390 32.12 16.78 8.32
N VAL A 391 31.74 15.58 7.85
CA VAL A 391 32.35 14.32 8.30
C VAL A 391 33.83 14.21 7.92
N LYS A 392 34.27 14.82 6.81
CA LYS A 392 35.72 14.86 6.45
C LYS A 392 36.51 15.84 7.28
N SER A 393 35.90 16.82 7.94
CA SER A 393 36.58 17.78 8.82
C SER A 393 36.74 17.24 10.26
N ASP A 394 36.02 16.18 10.62
CA ASP A 394 36.03 15.57 11.96
C ASP A 394 36.86 14.26 12.02
N LEU A 395 37.47 13.85 10.89
CA LEU A 395 38.44 12.77 10.76
C LEU A 395 39.82 13.36 10.46
#